data_e010a1ac918e5ded0c12c2b80ebb5cab
#
_entry.id   e010a1ac918e5ded0c12c2b80ebb5cab
#
_cell.length_a   1.000
_cell.length_b   1.000
_cell.length_c   1.000
_cell.angle_alpha   90.00
_cell.angle_beta   90.00
_cell.angle_gamma   90.00
#
_symmetry.space_group_name_H-M   'P 1'
#
loop_
_entity.id
_entity.type
_entity.pdbx_description
1 polymer ?
#
loop_
_entity_poly.entity_id
_entity_poly.type
_entity_poly.pdbx_seq_one_letter_code
_entity_poly.pdbx_strand_id
1 'polypeptide(L)'
;MDITPVALSTAWNFNDKSDLKKALSEIKALGFNSIEIGYNFTPERLGGLVPLIKDMDMRVSSIHNFCPAPAERIKGRHISDSFRISSPDEKERRKAVDYTKETINTAYKVSCRVIVFHAGTVEMKNDKVRKIFHMYTEGKAGSQEYKNIKEKILKEREAKKGPYMDAVVKSLEEITSYANSSGVKIGLETRNYPHEIPNIEEIGYLLGLFGDEGLVYWHDIGHGEINGRLGITPHEGFLRKFSDKLFGVHIHGLRGIDDHLAPFTGDFDFSRIAPYMRSDLTRVIEAHPEAKPEELVRARKLLESSPLFKASHVYEKLI
;
A
#
# COMPACT_ATOMS: atom_id res chain seq x y z
N MET A 1 1.57 -15.23 21.76
CA MET A 1 2.26 -14.65 20.58
C MET A 1 2.38 -13.16 20.81
N ASP A 2 3.56 -12.61 20.63
CA ASP A 2 3.75 -11.16 20.78
C ASP A 2 3.01 -10.45 19.64
N ILE A 3 2.24 -9.43 20.01
CA ILE A 3 1.50 -8.62 19.03
C ILE A 3 2.51 -7.77 18.27
N THR A 4 2.49 -7.84 16.94
CA THR A 4 3.36 -6.98 16.11
C THR A 4 3.04 -5.50 16.39
N PRO A 5 4.04 -4.68 16.75
CA PRO A 5 3.83 -3.26 17.02
C PRO A 5 3.19 -2.55 15.82
N VAL A 6 2.33 -1.57 16.09
CA VAL A 6 1.80 -0.69 15.04
C VAL A 6 2.89 0.28 14.62
N ALA A 7 3.11 0.39 13.32
CA ALA A 7 4.05 1.34 12.74
C ALA A 7 3.33 2.61 12.23
N LEU A 8 4.08 3.70 12.13
CA LEU A 8 3.65 4.91 11.44
C LEU A 8 4.47 5.07 10.15
N SER A 9 3.79 5.31 9.03
CA SER A 9 4.47 5.62 7.78
C SER A 9 5.12 7.01 7.86
N THR A 10 6.35 7.11 7.36
CA THR A 10 7.06 8.38 7.22
C THR A 10 6.38 9.34 6.24
N ALA A 11 5.37 8.88 5.49
CA ALA A 11 4.53 9.73 4.65
C ALA A 11 3.85 10.87 5.44
N TRP A 12 3.62 10.66 6.75
CA TRP A 12 2.99 11.65 7.62
C TRP A 12 3.81 12.94 7.79
N ASN A 13 5.12 12.86 8.06
CA ASN A 13 5.88 14.07 8.44
C ASN A 13 7.24 14.23 7.74
N PHE A 14 7.58 13.33 6.80
CA PHE A 14 8.79 13.48 6.02
C PHE A 14 8.51 14.08 4.64
N ASN A 15 9.22 15.13 4.29
CA ASN A 15 9.27 15.73 2.97
C ASN A 15 10.72 16.10 2.62
N ASP A 16 10.96 16.64 1.44
CA ASP A 16 12.30 16.96 0.94
C ASP A 16 13.09 17.94 1.84
N LYS A 17 12.40 18.71 2.69
CA LYS A 17 12.99 19.73 3.57
C LYS A 17 13.00 19.32 5.05
N SER A 18 12.40 18.20 5.43
CA SER A 18 12.33 17.78 6.83
C SER A 18 13.71 17.51 7.40
N ASP A 19 13.97 17.97 8.60
CA ASP A 19 15.08 17.51 9.43
C ASP A 19 14.78 16.06 9.85
N LEU A 20 15.65 15.13 9.45
CA LEU A 20 15.44 13.69 9.63
C LEU A 20 15.34 13.30 11.11
N LYS A 21 16.23 13.86 11.96
CA LYS A 21 16.27 13.57 13.38
C LYS A 21 15.03 14.10 14.08
N LYS A 22 14.62 15.32 13.74
CA LYS A 22 13.40 15.94 14.29
C LYS A 22 12.18 15.14 13.91
N ALA A 23 12.01 14.78 12.62
CA ALA A 23 10.85 14.02 12.16
C ALA A 23 10.75 12.63 12.80
N LEU A 24 11.87 11.90 12.95
CA LEU A 24 11.88 10.65 13.71
C LEU A 24 11.56 10.84 15.19
N SER A 25 12.08 11.93 15.81
CA SER A 25 11.80 12.24 17.21
C SER A 25 10.32 12.53 17.45
N GLU A 26 9.66 13.20 16.51
CA GLU A 26 8.22 13.45 16.54
C GLU A 26 7.44 12.12 16.51
N ILE A 27 7.76 11.20 15.58
CA ILE A 27 7.13 9.88 15.52
C ILE A 27 7.33 9.12 16.84
N LYS A 28 8.55 9.13 17.38
CA LYS A 28 8.86 8.47 18.65
C LYS A 28 8.13 9.07 19.83
N ALA A 29 7.98 10.40 19.86
CA ALA A 29 7.23 11.13 20.91
C ALA A 29 5.74 10.76 20.92
N LEU A 30 5.15 10.39 19.77
CA LEU A 30 3.81 9.84 19.69
C LEU A 30 3.70 8.40 20.21
N GLY A 31 4.83 7.79 20.61
CA GLY A 31 4.91 6.44 21.15
C GLY A 31 5.06 5.34 20.10
N PHE A 32 5.37 5.65 18.85
CA PHE A 32 5.70 4.65 17.84
C PHE A 32 7.18 4.28 17.92
N ASN A 33 7.46 2.98 18.04
CA ASN A 33 8.81 2.40 18.00
C ASN A 33 9.08 1.67 16.68
N SER A 34 8.13 1.72 15.75
CA SER A 34 8.24 1.13 14.42
C SER A 34 7.75 2.09 13.36
N ILE A 35 8.41 2.10 12.21
CA ILE A 35 8.06 2.96 11.08
C ILE A 35 7.98 2.15 9.80
N GLU A 36 7.21 2.67 8.83
CA GLU A 36 7.41 2.37 7.44
C GLU A 36 8.25 3.48 6.80
N ILE A 37 9.27 3.10 6.01
CA ILE A 37 10.00 4.06 5.19
C ILE A 37 9.23 4.23 3.87
N GLY A 38 8.73 5.44 3.64
CA GLY A 38 8.02 5.81 2.41
C GLY A 38 8.97 6.05 1.24
N TYR A 39 8.40 6.43 0.12
CA TYR A 39 9.06 6.63 -1.18
C TYR A 39 9.73 8.02 -1.37
N ASN A 40 9.83 8.85 -0.31
CA ASN A 40 10.29 10.24 -0.41
C ASN A 40 11.81 10.43 -0.17
N PHE A 41 12.57 9.35 -0.05
CA PHE A 41 13.97 9.41 0.33
C PHE A 41 14.91 9.29 -0.87
N THR A 42 15.65 10.35 -1.16
CA THR A 42 16.83 10.24 -2.06
C THR A 42 17.88 9.33 -1.43
N PRO A 43 18.83 8.78 -2.22
CA PRO A 43 19.93 7.96 -1.68
C PRO A 43 20.69 8.65 -0.54
N GLU A 44 20.94 9.95 -0.67
CA GLU A 44 21.61 10.77 0.34
C GLU A 44 20.83 10.87 1.63
N ARG A 45 19.53 11.22 1.54
CA ARG A 45 18.65 11.31 2.72
C ARG A 45 18.48 9.97 3.41
N LEU A 46 18.35 8.89 2.64
CA LEU A 46 18.29 7.54 3.19
C LEU A 46 19.57 7.17 3.94
N GLY A 47 20.75 7.54 3.40
CA GLY A 47 22.03 7.38 4.08
C GLY A 47 22.11 8.10 5.43
N GLY A 48 21.44 9.26 5.56
CA GLY A 48 21.30 9.99 6.83
C GLY A 48 20.24 9.39 7.77
N LEU A 49 19.17 8.81 7.23
CA LEU A 49 18.07 8.23 8.01
C LEU A 49 18.46 6.92 8.72
N VAL A 50 19.14 6.02 8.02
CA VAL A 50 19.46 4.67 8.52
C VAL A 50 20.24 4.68 9.84
N PRO A 51 21.30 5.48 10.03
CA PRO A 51 21.98 5.58 11.33
C PRO A 51 21.03 6.09 12.44
N LEU A 52 20.19 7.09 12.15
CA LEU A 52 19.26 7.65 13.12
C LEU A 52 18.21 6.63 13.61
N ILE A 53 17.70 5.79 12.71
CA ILE A 53 16.80 4.68 13.06
C ILE A 53 17.45 3.78 14.10
N LYS A 54 18.71 3.42 13.89
CA LYS A 54 19.49 2.57 14.80
C LYS A 54 19.77 3.27 16.13
N ASP A 55 20.24 4.53 16.09
CA ASP A 55 20.58 5.31 17.28
C ASP A 55 19.36 5.57 18.17
N MET A 56 18.20 5.67 17.57
CA MET A 56 16.93 5.87 18.29
C MET A 56 16.21 4.56 18.64
N ASP A 57 16.83 3.39 18.43
CA ASP A 57 16.24 2.07 18.67
C ASP A 57 14.82 1.96 18.07
N MET A 58 14.68 2.32 16.80
CA MET A 58 13.44 2.17 16.04
C MET A 58 13.53 0.99 15.09
N ARG A 59 12.38 0.37 14.80
CA ARG A 59 12.28 -0.74 13.86
C ARG A 59 11.70 -0.26 12.54
N VAL A 60 12.10 -0.90 11.44
CA VAL A 60 11.48 -0.72 10.13
C VAL A 60 10.55 -1.90 9.88
N SER A 61 9.24 -1.65 9.84
CA SER A 61 8.21 -2.67 9.63
C SER A 61 8.08 -3.05 8.17
N SER A 62 8.16 -2.05 7.30
CA SER A 62 8.00 -2.15 5.85
C SER A 62 8.72 -0.99 5.15
N ILE A 63 8.94 -1.14 3.86
CA ILE A 63 9.47 -0.07 3.01
C ILE A 63 8.58 0.05 1.78
N HIS A 64 8.09 1.24 1.50
CA HIS A 64 7.34 1.49 0.28
C HIS A 64 8.29 1.69 -0.92
N ASN A 65 8.02 1.02 -2.03
CA ASN A 65 8.79 1.13 -3.25
C ASN A 65 8.47 2.48 -3.98
N PHE A 66 9.43 3.25 -4.47
CA PHE A 66 10.88 2.99 -4.54
C PHE A 66 11.61 3.65 -3.37
N CYS A 67 12.55 2.93 -2.79
CA CYS A 67 13.40 3.46 -1.74
C CYS A 67 14.84 2.92 -1.87
N PRO A 68 15.80 3.74 -2.28
CA PRO A 68 15.69 5.18 -2.50
C PRO A 68 14.83 5.56 -3.72
N ALA A 69 14.30 6.78 -3.67
CA ALA A 69 13.54 7.36 -4.76
C ALA A 69 14.40 7.49 -6.03
N PRO A 70 13.86 7.18 -7.23
CA PRO A 70 14.57 7.37 -8.48
C PRO A 70 15.01 8.82 -8.69
N ALA A 71 16.27 9.02 -9.08
CA ALA A 71 16.76 10.35 -9.44
C ALA A 71 16.10 10.88 -10.71
N GLU A 72 15.83 9.98 -11.67
CA GLU A 72 15.08 10.29 -12.87
C GLU A 72 13.59 10.01 -12.64
N ARG A 73 12.72 10.89 -13.15
CA ARG A 73 11.26 10.73 -13.04
C ARG A 73 10.60 10.98 -14.38
N ILE A 74 9.60 10.21 -14.71
CA ILE A 74 8.73 10.52 -15.85
C ILE A 74 7.79 11.66 -15.44
N LYS A 75 7.84 12.76 -16.20
CA LYS A 75 7.02 13.96 -15.92
C LYS A 75 5.53 13.61 -15.82
N GLY A 76 4.89 14.08 -14.76
CA GLY A 76 3.45 13.89 -14.52
C GLY A 76 3.07 12.59 -13.84
N ARG A 77 4.04 11.76 -13.45
CA ARG A 77 3.82 10.57 -12.62
C ARG A 77 4.17 10.84 -11.15
N HIS A 78 3.47 10.15 -10.27
CA HIS A 78 3.81 10.13 -8.86
C HIS A 78 5.17 9.44 -8.65
N ILE A 79 5.85 9.75 -7.55
CA ILE A 79 7.20 9.25 -7.28
C ILE A 79 7.23 7.71 -7.14
N SER A 80 6.24 7.11 -6.50
CA SER A 80 6.10 5.65 -6.39
C SER A 80 5.82 4.95 -7.73
N ASP A 81 5.35 5.69 -8.74
CA ASP A 81 5.05 5.21 -10.09
C ASP A 81 5.97 5.83 -11.16
N SER A 82 7.14 6.33 -10.74
CA SER A 82 8.11 6.97 -11.66
C SER A 82 8.46 6.06 -12.84
N PHE A 83 8.62 4.77 -12.57
CA PHE A 83 8.76 3.70 -13.55
C PHE A 83 7.80 2.57 -13.16
N ARG A 84 7.27 1.84 -14.16
CA ARG A 84 6.26 0.81 -13.92
C ARG A 84 6.76 -0.56 -14.34
N ILE A 85 6.68 -1.51 -13.44
CA ILE A 85 6.98 -2.91 -13.78
C ILE A 85 5.98 -3.49 -14.78
N SER A 86 4.80 -2.86 -14.92
CA SER A 86 3.77 -3.18 -15.92
C SER A 86 4.03 -2.59 -17.30
N SER A 87 5.10 -1.81 -17.48
CA SER A 87 5.34 -1.16 -18.78
C SER A 87 5.67 -2.16 -19.87
N PRO A 88 4.95 -2.15 -21.02
CA PRO A 88 5.36 -2.91 -22.20
C PRO A 88 6.66 -2.40 -22.84
N ASP A 89 7.09 -1.16 -22.52
CA ASP A 89 8.40 -0.66 -22.89
C ASP A 89 9.46 -1.33 -22.00
N GLU A 90 10.23 -2.21 -22.60
CA GLU A 90 11.28 -2.98 -21.91
C GLU A 90 12.31 -2.10 -21.20
N LYS A 91 12.61 -0.91 -21.74
CA LYS A 91 13.56 0.02 -21.13
C LYS A 91 12.99 0.61 -19.82
N GLU A 92 11.72 1.00 -19.82
CA GLU A 92 11.04 1.46 -18.60
C GLU A 92 10.88 0.31 -17.60
N ARG A 93 10.41 -0.87 -18.06
CA ARG A 93 10.23 -2.04 -17.21
C ARG A 93 11.53 -2.42 -16.47
N ARG A 94 12.67 -2.48 -17.18
CA ARG A 94 13.97 -2.78 -16.57
C ARG A 94 14.35 -1.75 -15.51
N LYS A 95 14.18 -0.46 -15.78
CA LYS A 95 14.42 0.58 -14.76
C LYS A 95 13.57 0.34 -13.51
N ALA A 96 12.30 0.02 -13.68
CA ALA A 96 11.42 -0.28 -12.54
C ALA A 96 11.91 -1.49 -11.73
N VAL A 97 12.34 -2.56 -12.40
CA VAL A 97 12.92 -3.75 -11.75
C VAL A 97 14.21 -3.39 -11.00
N ASP A 98 15.12 -2.64 -11.62
CA ASP A 98 16.38 -2.25 -11.00
C ASP A 98 16.16 -1.39 -9.76
N TYR A 99 15.29 -0.38 -9.81
CA TYR A 99 14.95 0.42 -8.63
C TYR A 99 14.22 -0.39 -7.55
N THR A 100 13.44 -1.39 -7.93
CA THR A 100 12.84 -2.30 -6.95
C THR A 100 13.87 -3.17 -6.26
N LYS A 101 14.90 -3.65 -6.99
CA LYS A 101 16.05 -4.35 -6.39
C LYS A 101 16.84 -3.46 -5.42
N GLU A 102 16.96 -2.15 -5.71
CA GLU A 102 17.55 -1.21 -4.76
C GLU A 102 16.71 -1.06 -3.48
N THR A 103 15.38 -1.08 -3.61
CA THR A 103 14.49 -1.09 -2.43
C THR A 103 14.67 -2.38 -1.62
N ILE A 104 14.81 -3.54 -2.25
CA ILE A 104 15.11 -4.81 -1.58
C ILE A 104 16.45 -4.75 -0.86
N ASN A 105 17.48 -4.19 -1.48
CA ASN A 105 18.79 -3.96 -0.85
C ASN A 105 18.67 -3.05 0.38
N THR A 106 17.85 -2.03 0.30
CA THR A 106 17.57 -1.15 1.43
C THR A 106 16.89 -1.91 2.55
N ALA A 107 15.88 -2.72 2.24
CA ALA A 107 15.18 -3.55 3.22
C ALA A 107 16.13 -4.50 3.95
N TYR A 108 17.01 -5.16 3.22
CA TYR A 108 18.04 -6.03 3.80
C TYR A 108 18.97 -5.27 4.76
N LYS A 109 19.46 -4.08 4.35
CA LYS A 109 20.36 -3.24 5.18
C LYS A 109 19.75 -2.78 6.50
N VAL A 110 18.44 -2.56 6.55
CA VAL A 110 17.72 -2.14 7.76
C VAL A 110 16.98 -3.28 8.46
N SER A 111 17.25 -4.54 8.08
CA SER A 111 16.61 -5.75 8.62
C SER A 111 15.08 -5.73 8.50
N CYS A 112 14.56 -5.10 7.45
CA CYS A 112 13.15 -5.09 7.12
C CYS A 112 12.79 -6.33 6.29
N ARG A 113 11.64 -6.96 6.58
CA ARG A 113 11.25 -8.24 5.97
C ARG A 113 10.33 -8.11 4.76
N VAL A 114 9.82 -6.92 4.48
CA VAL A 114 8.84 -6.72 3.41
C VAL A 114 8.99 -5.35 2.78
N ILE A 115 8.90 -5.32 1.45
CA ILE A 115 8.66 -4.08 0.70
C ILE A 115 7.22 -4.08 0.19
N VAL A 116 6.57 -2.92 0.21
CA VAL A 116 5.24 -2.71 -0.37
C VAL A 116 5.40 -2.05 -1.72
N PHE A 117 4.65 -2.51 -2.73
CA PHE A 117 4.82 -1.96 -4.06
C PHE A 117 3.52 -1.95 -4.88
N HIS A 118 3.47 -0.99 -5.81
CA HIS A 118 2.46 -0.91 -6.85
C HIS A 118 2.90 -1.72 -8.06
N ALA A 119 2.04 -2.61 -8.58
CA ALA A 119 2.37 -3.37 -9.77
C ALA A 119 2.26 -2.54 -11.07
N GLY A 120 1.73 -1.34 -10.99
CA GLY A 120 1.64 -0.39 -12.10
C GLY A 120 0.23 -0.17 -12.63
N THR A 121 0.09 0.15 -13.92
CA THR A 121 -1.20 0.53 -14.51
C THR A 121 -1.32 0.02 -15.94
N VAL A 122 -2.57 -0.18 -16.38
CA VAL A 122 -2.91 -0.27 -17.81
C VAL A 122 -3.06 1.14 -18.35
N GLU A 123 -2.31 1.51 -19.38
CA GLU A 123 -2.35 2.87 -19.90
C GLU A 123 -3.65 3.16 -20.63
N MET A 124 -4.37 4.11 -20.11
CA MET A 124 -5.69 4.55 -20.58
C MET A 124 -5.81 6.07 -20.51
N LYS A 125 -6.78 6.64 -21.22
CA LYS A 125 -7.15 8.04 -21.01
C LYS A 125 -7.83 8.20 -19.66
N ASN A 126 -7.27 9.05 -18.80
CA ASN A 126 -7.75 9.23 -17.42
C ASN A 126 -9.00 10.12 -17.29
N ASP A 127 -9.49 10.73 -18.38
CA ASP A 127 -10.67 11.61 -18.36
C ASP A 127 -11.93 10.93 -17.82
N LYS A 128 -12.19 9.70 -18.27
CA LYS A 128 -13.34 8.90 -17.78
C LYS A 128 -13.17 8.49 -16.30
N VAL A 129 -11.95 8.12 -15.91
CA VAL A 129 -11.65 7.74 -14.51
C VAL A 129 -11.88 8.94 -13.60
N ARG A 130 -11.31 10.10 -13.93
CA ARG A 130 -11.56 11.34 -13.18
C ARG A 130 -13.04 11.67 -13.13
N LYS A 131 -13.78 11.44 -14.22
CA LYS A 131 -15.21 11.71 -14.30
C LYS A 131 -16.01 10.86 -13.31
N ILE A 132 -15.75 9.55 -13.15
CA ILE A 132 -16.50 8.73 -12.19
C ILE A 132 -16.19 9.13 -10.75
N PHE A 133 -14.95 9.50 -10.42
CA PHE A 133 -14.60 10.03 -9.10
C PHE A 133 -15.37 11.32 -8.81
N HIS A 134 -15.37 12.27 -9.74
CA HIS A 134 -16.14 13.52 -9.62
C HIS A 134 -17.65 13.27 -9.50
N MET A 135 -18.22 12.40 -10.33
CA MET A 135 -19.65 12.05 -10.24
C MET A 135 -19.99 11.38 -8.89
N TYR A 136 -19.07 10.59 -8.33
CA TYR A 136 -19.26 10.04 -6.99
C TYR A 136 -19.34 11.14 -5.94
N THR A 137 -18.41 12.10 -5.94
CA THR A 137 -18.42 13.23 -4.98
C THR A 137 -19.64 14.11 -5.11
N GLU A 138 -20.25 14.19 -6.29
CA GLU A 138 -21.53 14.88 -6.52
C GLU A 138 -22.78 14.05 -6.15
N GLY A 139 -22.63 12.84 -5.57
CA GLY A 139 -23.76 11.97 -5.23
C GLY A 139 -24.43 11.30 -6.43
N LYS A 140 -23.78 11.28 -7.60
CA LYS A 140 -24.33 10.75 -8.87
C LYS A 140 -23.95 9.30 -9.16
N ALA A 141 -23.36 8.57 -8.20
CA ALA A 141 -22.89 7.19 -8.38
C ALA A 141 -24.03 6.20 -8.75
N GLY A 142 -25.28 6.51 -8.39
CA GLY A 142 -26.46 5.71 -8.76
C GLY A 142 -26.99 5.95 -10.19
N SER A 143 -26.52 7.00 -10.89
CA SER A 143 -27.06 7.40 -12.19
C SER A 143 -26.70 6.41 -13.30
N GLN A 144 -27.53 6.37 -14.36
CA GLN A 144 -27.26 5.54 -15.54
C GLN A 144 -25.99 6.00 -16.27
N GLU A 145 -25.72 7.32 -16.29
CA GLU A 145 -24.49 7.86 -16.86
C GLU A 145 -23.25 7.32 -16.15
N TYR A 146 -23.23 7.33 -14.82
CA TYR A 146 -22.16 6.76 -14.02
C TYR A 146 -21.90 5.29 -14.35
N LYS A 147 -22.97 4.47 -14.35
CA LYS A 147 -22.90 3.05 -14.68
C LYS A 147 -22.31 2.81 -16.08
N ASN A 148 -22.77 3.58 -17.07
CA ASN A 148 -22.29 3.47 -18.45
C ASN A 148 -20.81 3.84 -18.59
N ILE A 149 -20.36 4.90 -17.90
CA ILE A 149 -18.94 5.32 -17.94
C ILE A 149 -18.06 4.27 -17.24
N LYS A 150 -18.47 3.80 -16.07
CA LYS A 150 -17.78 2.75 -15.34
C LYS A 150 -17.61 1.49 -16.18
N GLU A 151 -18.68 1.02 -16.80
CA GLU A 151 -18.62 -0.15 -17.69
C GLU A 151 -17.65 0.04 -18.86
N LYS A 152 -17.65 1.23 -19.48
CA LYS A 152 -16.71 1.57 -20.56
C LYS A 152 -15.25 1.54 -20.07
N ILE A 153 -14.97 2.04 -18.86
CA ILE A 153 -13.62 1.99 -18.25
C ILE A 153 -13.18 0.54 -18.09
N LEU A 154 -14.01 -0.28 -17.47
CA LEU A 154 -13.68 -1.69 -17.17
C LEU A 154 -13.48 -2.50 -18.45
N LYS A 155 -14.34 -2.31 -19.48
CA LYS A 155 -14.19 -2.96 -20.80
C LYS A 155 -12.92 -2.50 -21.53
N GLU A 156 -12.61 -1.21 -21.50
CA GLU A 156 -11.39 -0.68 -22.15
C GLU A 156 -10.14 -1.23 -21.48
N ARG A 157 -10.13 -1.28 -20.13
CA ARG A 157 -9.03 -1.86 -19.36
C ARG A 157 -8.82 -3.34 -19.67
N GLU A 158 -9.91 -4.12 -19.66
CA GLU A 158 -9.85 -5.54 -19.97
C GLU A 158 -9.29 -5.83 -21.36
N ALA A 159 -9.71 -5.03 -22.34
CA ALA A 159 -9.22 -5.18 -23.72
C ALA A 159 -7.73 -4.83 -23.89
N LYS A 160 -7.19 -3.97 -23.01
CA LYS A 160 -5.80 -3.49 -23.12
C LYS A 160 -4.80 -4.17 -22.19
N LYS A 161 -5.27 -4.86 -21.14
CA LYS A 161 -4.41 -5.32 -20.04
C LYS A 161 -3.32 -6.32 -20.41
N GLY A 162 -3.50 -7.11 -21.48
CA GLY A 162 -2.61 -8.24 -21.82
C GLY A 162 -1.12 -7.87 -21.76
N PRO A 163 -0.62 -6.96 -22.59
CA PRO A 163 0.80 -6.61 -22.61
C PRO A 163 1.34 -6.08 -21.28
N TYR A 164 0.48 -5.42 -20.48
CA TYR A 164 0.85 -4.90 -19.15
C TYR A 164 0.97 -6.03 -18.13
N MET A 165 0.06 -7.00 -18.15
CA MET A 165 0.13 -8.17 -17.28
C MET A 165 1.32 -9.07 -17.63
N ASP A 166 1.64 -9.25 -18.92
CA ASP A 166 2.83 -9.97 -19.37
C ASP A 166 4.10 -9.30 -18.82
N ALA A 167 4.15 -7.97 -18.86
CA ALA A 167 5.27 -7.21 -18.30
C ALA A 167 5.37 -7.35 -16.77
N VAL A 168 4.23 -7.36 -16.05
CA VAL A 168 4.18 -7.60 -14.59
C VAL A 168 4.72 -8.99 -14.26
N VAL A 169 4.24 -10.04 -14.94
CA VAL A 169 4.70 -11.42 -14.71
C VAL A 169 6.21 -11.52 -14.92
N LYS A 170 6.72 -11.03 -16.07
CA LYS A 170 8.15 -11.01 -16.37
C LYS A 170 8.97 -10.25 -15.32
N SER A 171 8.44 -9.15 -14.81
CA SER A 171 9.12 -8.36 -13.78
C SER A 171 9.13 -9.06 -12.44
N LEU A 172 8.02 -9.69 -12.06
CA LEU A 172 7.92 -10.42 -10.79
C LEU A 172 8.82 -11.65 -10.76
N GLU A 173 9.02 -12.37 -11.86
CA GLU A 173 10.01 -13.44 -11.96
C GLU A 173 11.41 -12.97 -11.53
N GLU A 174 11.83 -11.80 -12.00
CA GLU A 174 13.14 -11.22 -11.65
C GLU A 174 13.17 -10.68 -10.20
N ILE A 175 12.09 -10.02 -9.76
CA ILE A 175 11.99 -9.36 -8.45
C ILE A 175 11.89 -10.39 -7.33
N THR A 176 10.99 -11.39 -7.44
CA THR A 176 10.78 -12.40 -6.39
C THR A 176 12.00 -13.29 -6.22
N SER A 177 12.65 -13.70 -7.32
CA SER A 177 13.91 -14.43 -7.28
C SER A 177 14.99 -13.65 -6.52
N TYR A 178 15.12 -12.34 -6.81
CA TYR A 178 16.08 -11.49 -6.11
C TYR A 178 15.75 -11.30 -4.64
N ALA A 179 14.49 -11.05 -4.32
CA ALA A 179 14.00 -10.83 -2.95
C ALA A 179 14.17 -12.07 -2.07
N ASN A 180 13.92 -13.26 -2.62
CA ASN A 180 14.10 -14.53 -1.92
C ASN A 180 15.54 -14.73 -1.45
N SER A 181 16.52 -14.38 -2.28
CA SER A 181 17.95 -14.48 -1.91
C SER A 181 18.32 -13.59 -0.72
N SER A 182 17.53 -12.55 -0.47
CA SER A 182 17.71 -11.58 0.62
C SER A 182 16.76 -11.81 1.80
N GLY A 183 15.87 -12.81 1.73
CA GLY A 183 14.86 -13.09 2.77
C GLY A 183 13.79 -11.98 2.90
N VAL A 184 13.59 -11.18 1.84
CA VAL A 184 12.63 -10.07 1.80
C VAL A 184 11.36 -10.52 1.06
N LYS A 185 10.19 -10.24 1.61
CA LYS A 185 8.89 -10.47 0.97
C LYS A 185 8.49 -9.28 0.09
N ILE A 186 7.68 -9.55 -0.92
CA ILE A 186 7.14 -8.54 -1.83
C ILE A 186 5.64 -8.39 -1.55
N GLY A 187 5.25 -7.28 -0.93
CA GLY A 187 3.85 -6.95 -0.59
C GLY A 187 3.13 -6.35 -1.79
N LEU A 188 2.28 -7.15 -2.44
CA LEU A 188 1.43 -6.70 -3.53
C LEU A 188 0.23 -5.93 -2.98
N GLU A 189 0.20 -4.63 -3.21
CA GLU A 189 -0.78 -3.74 -2.60
C GLU A 189 -2.10 -3.67 -3.38
N THR A 190 -3.22 -3.61 -2.65
CA THR A 190 -4.54 -3.26 -3.19
C THR A 190 -4.51 -1.85 -3.76
N ARG A 191 -5.07 -1.64 -4.98
CA ARG A 191 -5.09 -0.32 -5.63
C ARG A 191 -6.50 0.23 -5.72
N ASN A 192 -6.63 1.57 -5.82
CA ASN A 192 -7.92 2.27 -5.76
C ASN A 192 -8.47 2.72 -7.13
N TYR A 193 -7.61 2.88 -8.15
CA TYR A 193 -8.08 3.31 -9.46
C TYR A 193 -8.39 2.12 -10.39
N PRO A 194 -9.49 2.20 -11.18
CA PRO A 194 -9.90 1.09 -12.05
C PRO A 194 -8.86 0.67 -13.11
N HIS A 195 -7.92 1.54 -13.45
CA HIS A 195 -6.89 1.27 -14.45
C HIS A 195 -5.58 0.75 -13.86
N GLU A 196 -5.47 0.72 -12.53
CA GLU A 196 -4.28 0.17 -11.86
C GLU A 196 -4.27 -1.36 -11.86
N ILE A 197 -3.08 -1.90 -11.67
CA ILE A 197 -2.77 -3.31 -11.47
C ILE A 197 -2.26 -3.47 -10.03
N PRO A 198 -2.80 -4.44 -9.28
CA PRO A 198 -3.77 -5.46 -9.68
C PRO A 198 -5.23 -5.11 -9.34
N ASN A 199 -6.18 -5.67 -10.09
CA ASN A 199 -7.54 -5.86 -9.61
C ASN A 199 -7.65 -7.16 -8.79
N ILE A 200 -8.83 -7.48 -8.26
CA ILE A 200 -9.03 -8.66 -7.40
C ILE A 200 -8.68 -9.99 -8.08
N GLU A 201 -8.97 -10.16 -9.36
CA GLU A 201 -8.64 -11.39 -10.09
C GLU A 201 -7.15 -11.48 -10.38
N GLU A 202 -6.52 -10.36 -10.69
CA GLU A 202 -5.07 -10.26 -10.93
C GLU A 202 -4.27 -10.49 -9.64
N ILE A 203 -4.76 -10.05 -8.47
CA ILE A 203 -4.16 -10.43 -7.17
C ILE A 203 -4.12 -11.96 -7.05
N GLY A 204 -5.25 -12.63 -7.28
CA GLY A 204 -5.32 -14.09 -7.19
C GLY A 204 -4.39 -14.79 -8.19
N TYR A 205 -4.34 -14.29 -9.41
CA TYR A 205 -3.45 -14.81 -10.45
C TYR A 205 -1.96 -14.68 -10.07
N LEU A 206 -1.54 -13.49 -9.67
CA LEU A 206 -0.14 -13.23 -9.32
C LEU A 206 0.30 -13.96 -8.03
N LEU A 207 -0.56 -14.02 -7.02
CA LEU A 207 -0.30 -14.81 -5.81
C LEU A 207 -0.26 -16.32 -6.10
N GLY A 208 -1.03 -16.78 -7.09
CA GLY A 208 -0.97 -18.18 -7.56
C GLY A 208 0.35 -18.52 -8.24
N LEU A 209 0.95 -17.57 -8.96
CA LEU A 209 2.23 -17.77 -9.62
C LEU A 209 3.44 -17.64 -8.69
N PHE A 210 3.43 -16.62 -7.81
CA PHE A 210 4.63 -16.18 -7.06
C PHE A 210 4.49 -16.26 -5.53
N GLY A 211 3.37 -16.76 -5.00
CA GLY A 211 3.15 -16.82 -3.55
C GLY A 211 4.19 -17.65 -2.83
N ASP A 212 4.60 -18.78 -3.40
CA ASP A 212 5.65 -19.65 -2.86
C ASP A 212 7.06 -19.02 -3.03
N GLU A 213 7.18 -18.07 -3.96
CA GLU A 213 8.39 -17.29 -4.21
C GLU A 213 8.45 -15.97 -3.43
N GLY A 214 7.59 -15.81 -2.43
CA GLY A 214 7.66 -14.68 -1.51
C GLY A 214 6.81 -13.47 -1.87
N LEU A 215 5.95 -13.55 -2.90
CA LEU A 215 4.90 -12.56 -3.12
C LEU A 215 3.81 -12.77 -2.07
N VAL A 216 3.42 -11.71 -1.37
CA VAL A 216 2.40 -11.74 -0.32
C VAL A 216 1.36 -10.65 -0.57
N TYR A 217 0.17 -10.83 0.00
CA TYR A 217 -0.88 -9.83 -0.12
C TYR A 217 -0.68 -8.70 0.90
N TRP A 218 -0.76 -7.47 0.44
CA TRP A 218 -0.78 -6.26 1.26
C TRP A 218 -2.10 -5.53 1.04
N HIS A 219 -2.90 -5.38 2.09
CA HIS A 219 -4.22 -4.77 1.98
C HIS A 219 -4.16 -3.31 2.40
N ASP A 220 -4.52 -2.42 1.49
CA ASP A 220 -4.79 -1.03 1.82
C ASP A 220 -6.30 -0.84 2.06
N ILE A 221 -6.65 -0.38 3.27
CA ILE A 221 -8.04 -0.26 3.72
C ILE A 221 -8.80 0.78 2.90
N GLY A 222 -8.21 1.95 2.68
CA GLY A 222 -8.86 3.00 1.93
C GLY A 222 -9.01 2.66 0.46
N HIS A 223 -7.98 2.07 -0.16
CA HIS A 223 -8.05 1.62 -1.54
C HIS A 223 -9.13 0.56 -1.74
N GLY A 224 -9.23 -0.41 -0.81
CA GLY A 224 -10.29 -1.41 -0.81
C GLY A 224 -11.68 -0.79 -0.67
N GLU A 225 -11.83 0.18 0.24
CA GLU A 225 -13.11 0.87 0.45
C GLU A 225 -13.50 1.75 -0.74
N ILE A 226 -12.56 2.46 -1.35
CA ILE A 226 -12.81 3.26 -2.57
C ILE A 226 -13.33 2.36 -3.70
N ASN A 227 -12.72 1.17 -3.91
CA ASN A 227 -13.25 0.18 -4.86
C ASN A 227 -14.71 -0.19 -4.55
N GLY A 228 -15.04 -0.41 -3.28
CA GLY A 228 -16.40 -0.70 -2.83
C GLY A 228 -17.37 0.43 -3.12
N ARG A 229 -17.00 1.65 -2.78
CA ARG A 229 -17.81 2.87 -2.97
C ARG A 229 -18.04 3.21 -4.43
N LEU A 230 -17.05 2.99 -5.26
CA LEU A 230 -17.20 3.14 -6.72
C LEU A 230 -18.00 1.97 -7.36
N GLY A 231 -18.32 0.93 -6.59
CA GLY A 231 -19.03 -0.25 -7.06
C GLY A 231 -18.21 -1.06 -8.08
N ILE A 232 -16.88 -1.12 -7.92
CA ILE A 232 -15.96 -1.91 -8.75
C ILE A 232 -15.79 -3.29 -8.12
N THR A 233 -15.28 -3.35 -6.89
CA THR A 233 -15.11 -4.57 -6.11
C THR A 233 -15.53 -4.30 -4.67
N PRO A 234 -16.43 -5.09 -4.07
CA PRO A 234 -16.76 -4.93 -2.65
C PRO A 234 -15.49 -5.06 -1.78
N HIS A 235 -15.32 -4.15 -0.82
CA HIS A 235 -14.13 -4.09 0.04
C HIS A 235 -13.81 -5.46 0.68
N GLU A 236 -14.78 -6.04 1.37
CA GLU A 236 -14.62 -7.34 2.03
C GLU A 236 -14.34 -8.50 1.06
N GLY A 237 -14.61 -8.29 -0.23
CA GLY A 237 -14.30 -9.27 -1.28
C GLY A 237 -12.82 -9.58 -1.35
N PHE A 238 -11.96 -8.56 -1.21
CA PHE A 238 -10.50 -8.73 -1.15
C PHE A 238 -10.09 -9.55 0.07
N LEU A 239 -10.56 -9.19 1.24
CA LEU A 239 -10.19 -9.84 2.49
C LEU A 239 -10.72 -11.27 2.59
N ARG A 240 -11.97 -11.53 2.18
CA ARG A 240 -12.51 -12.91 2.12
C ARG A 240 -11.70 -13.82 1.20
N LYS A 241 -11.19 -13.27 0.09
CA LYS A 241 -10.46 -14.07 -0.92
C LYS A 241 -8.99 -14.31 -0.55
N PHE A 242 -8.36 -13.36 0.17
CA PHE A 242 -6.90 -13.37 0.37
C PHE A 242 -6.45 -13.23 1.83
N SER A 243 -7.33 -13.41 2.82
CA SER A 243 -6.93 -13.27 4.23
C SER A 243 -5.87 -14.28 4.67
N ASP A 244 -5.82 -15.46 4.06
CA ASP A 244 -4.78 -16.48 4.29
C ASP A 244 -3.40 -16.07 3.74
N LYS A 245 -3.37 -15.23 2.73
CA LYS A 245 -2.16 -14.67 2.10
C LYS A 245 -1.80 -13.27 2.60
N LEU A 246 -2.64 -12.70 3.48
CA LEU A 246 -2.47 -11.36 4.02
C LEU A 246 -1.24 -11.30 4.94
N PHE A 247 -0.29 -10.47 4.59
CA PHE A 247 0.96 -10.27 5.34
C PHE A 247 0.98 -8.94 6.09
N GLY A 248 0.40 -7.90 5.51
CA GLY A 248 0.35 -6.59 6.12
C GLY A 248 -0.80 -5.73 5.61
N VAL A 249 -1.02 -4.63 6.32
CA VAL A 249 -2.11 -3.70 6.04
C VAL A 249 -1.64 -2.25 6.19
N HIS A 250 -2.06 -1.40 5.24
CA HIS A 250 -2.10 0.04 5.43
C HIS A 250 -3.43 0.41 6.07
N ILE A 251 -3.36 1.11 7.19
CA ILE A 251 -4.51 1.47 8.02
C ILE A 251 -4.62 2.98 8.04
N HIS A 252 -5.68 3.49 7.46
CA HIS A 252 -6.04 4.91 7.50
C HIS A 252 -7.55 5.09 7.46
N GLY A 253 -8.02 6.27 7.89
CA GLY A 253 -9.42 6.66 7.75
C GLY A 253 -9.70 7.19 6.36
N LEU A 254 -10.97 7.29 6.01
CA LEU A 254 -11.41 7.95 4.79
C LEU A 254 -12.78 8.60 4.98
N ARG A 255 -13.06 9.60 4.15
CA ARG A 255 -14.36 10.25 4.05
C ARG A 255 -14.80 10.31 2.60
N GLY A 256 -15.89 9.64 2.26
CA GLY A 256 -16.23 9.45 0.86
C GLY A 256 -15.11 8.70 0.12
N ILE A 257 -14.42 9.36 -0.78
CA ILE A 257 -13.27 8.81 -1.51
C ILE A 257 -11.97 9.60 -1.27
N ASP A 258 -11.95 10.38 -0.19
CA ASP A 258 -10.79 11.09 0.32
C ASP A 258 -10.17 10.23 1.43
N ASP A 259 -9.04 9.63 1.16
CA ASP A 259 -8.36 8.64 1.98
C ASP A 259 -7.15 9.21 2.75
N HIS A 260 -6.37 8.36 3.39
CA HIS A 260 -5.18 8.70 4.19
C HIS A 260 -5.44 9.66 5.37
N LEU A 261 -6.68 9.72 5.88
CA LEU A 261 -6.97 10.37 7.16
C LEU A 261 -6.42 9.53 8.32
N ALA A 262 -6.30 10.10 9.51
CA ALA A 262 -5.96 9.31 10.69
C ALA A 262 -6.98 8.17 10.86
N PRO A 263 -6.55 6.93 11.21
CA PRO A 263 -7.48 5.83 11.44
C PRO A 263 -8.57 6.19 12.45
N PHE A 264 -9.77 5.64 12.26
CA PHE A 264 -10.98 5.93 13.06
C PHE A 264 -11.49 7.38 12.96
N THR A 265 -11.02 8.10 11.94
CA THR A 265 -11.63 9.37 11.52
C THR A 265 -12.30 9.19 10.15
N GLY A 266 -13.24 10.08 9.82
CA GLY A 266 -14.04 9.94 8.60
C GLY A 266 -15.30 9.12 8.80
N ASP A 267 -15.68 8.30 7.80
CA ASP A 267 -16.97 7.60 7.73
C ASP A 267 -16.84 6.08 7.47
N PHE A 268 -15.63 5.52 7.61
CA PHE A 268 -15.40 4.09 7.45
C PHE A 268 -15.62 3.33 8.76
N ASP A 269 -16.42 2.26 8.69
CA ASP A 269 -16.63 1.35 9.81
C ASP A 269 -15.57 0.25 9.86
N PHE A 270 -14.61 0.39 10.75
CA PHE A 270 -13.51 -0.56 10.94
C PHE A 270 -13.97 -1.93 11.46
N SER A 271 -15.18 -2.07 12.00
CA SER A 271 -15.72 -3.37 12.43
C SER A 271 -15.87 -4.34 11.27
N ARG A 272 -16.07 -3.85 10.05
CA ARG A 272 -16.22 -4.65 8.82
C ARG A 272 -14.97 -5.45 8.45
N ILE A 273 -13.79 -4.95 8.81
CA ILE A 273 -12.51 -5.62 8.49
C ILE A 273 -11.93 -6.38 9.68
N ALA A 274 -12.46 -6.15 10.88
CA ALA A 274 -11.98 -6.75 12.12
C ALA A 274 -11.80 -8.28 12.06
N PRO A 275 -12.71 -9.07 11.44
CA PRO A 275 -12.57 -10.52 11.36
C PRO A 275 -11.32 -11.01 10.62
N TYR A 276 -10.69 -10.15 9.81
CA TYR A 276 -9.52 -10.49 9.00
C TYR A 276 -8.20 -10.02 9.61
N MET A 277 -8.27 -9.23 10.70
CA MET A 277 -7.08 -8.61 11.31
C MET A 277 -6.44 -9.54 12.33
N ARG A 278 -5.46 -10.32 11.90
CA ARG A 278 -4.66 -11.19 12.77
C ARG A 278 -3.58 -10.40 13.51
N SER A 279 -3.14 -10.90 14.66
CA SER A 279 -2.11 -10.27 15.50
C SER A 279 -0.70 -10.31 14.91
N ASP A 280 -0.45 -11.21 13.97
CA ASP A 280 0.84 -11.42 13.30
C ASP A 280 1.05 -10.50 12.08
N LEU A 281 0.01 -9.78 11.65
CA LEU A 281 0.10 -8.87 10.52
C LEU A 281 1.04 -7.69 10.78
N THR A 282 1.78 -7.29 9.75
CA THR A 282 2.44 -5.99 9.74
C THR A 282 1.37 -4.91 9.60
N ARG A 283 1.27 -4.01 10.60
CA ARG A 283 0.23 -2.98 10.68
C ARG A 283 0.86 -1.62 10.59
N VAL A 284 0.54 -0.87 9.56
CA VAL A 284 1.09 0.46 9.30
C VAL A 284 -0.03 1.49 9.25
N ILE A 285 0.05 2.51 10.07
CA ILE A 285 -0.77 3.71 9.89
C ILE A 285 -0.13 4.51 8.75
N GLU A 286 -0.82 4.60 7.62
CA GLU A 286 -0.41 5.41 6.48
C GLU A 286 -1.32 6.63 6.36
N ALA A 287 -1.00 7.66 7.16
CA ALA A 287 -1.74 8.91 7.17
C ALA A 287 -0.96 10.02 6.46
N HIS A 288 -1.68 10.95 5.83
CA HIS A 288 -1.10 12.15 5.24
C HIS A 288 -0.77 13.22 6.30
N PRO A 289 0.02 14.28 5.96
CA PRO A 289 0.45 15.30 6.92
C PRO A 289 -0.68 16.09 7.62
N GLU A 290 -1.89 16.04 7.09
CA GLU A 290 -3.08 16.65 7.66
C GLU A 290 -3.58 15.95 8.93
N ALA A 291 -3.19 14.68 9.14
CA ALA A 291 -3.54 13.92 10.33
C ALA A 291 -2.87 14.52 11.56
N LYS A 292 -3.67 14.81 12.59
CA LYS A 292 -3.18 15.46 13.80
C LYS A 292 -2.45 14.47 14.72
N PRO A 293 -1.39 14.90 15.42
CA PRO A 293 -0.64 14.06 16.36
C PRO A 293 -1.51 13.32 17.37
N GLU A 294 -2.51 14.00 17.96
CA GLU A 294 -3.44 13.41 18.93
C GLU A 294 -4.33 12.32 18.32
N GLU A 295 -4.71 12.45 17.04
CA GLU A 295 -5.49 11.45 16.32
C GLU A 295 -4.65 10.18 16.08
N LEU A 296 -3.38 10.34 15.71
CA LEU A 296 -2.44 9.22 15.52
C LEU A 296 -2.15 8.48 16.83
N VAL A 297 -1.96 9.22 17.93
CA VAL A 297 -1.81 8.61 19.28
C VAL A 297 -3.06 7.82 19.68
N ARG A 298 -4.26 8.38 19.44
CA ARG A 298 -5.51 7.69 19.69
C ARG A 298 -5.64 6.43 18.83
N ALA A 299 -5.36 6.55 17.53
CA ALA A 299 -5.41 5.43 16.60
C ALA A 299 -4.46 4.30 16.99
N ARG A 300 -3.21 4.62 17.32
CA ARG A 300 -2.22 3.65 17.82
C ARG A 300 -2.75 2.89 19.04
N LYS A 301 -3.21 3.63 20.07
CA LYS A 301 -3.74 3.02 21.30
C LYS A 301 -4.92 2.09 21.03
N LEU A 302 -5.84 2.47 20.15
CA LEU A 302 -6.98 1.65 19.78
C LEU A 302 -6.54 0.37 19.05
N LEU A 303 -5.61 0.48 18.09
CA LEU A 303 -5.09 -0.66 17.34
C LEU A 303 -4.28 -1.63 18.22
N GLU A 304 -3.59 -1.14 19.25
CA GLU A 304 -2.81 -1.97 20.18
C GLU A 304 -3.69 -2.59 21.26
N SER A 305 -4.74 -1.91 21.71
CA SER A 305 -5.59 -2.37 22.83
C SER A 305 -6.83 -3.15 22.39
N SER A 306 -7.25 -3.01 21.13
CA SER A 306 -8.53 -3.56 20.65
C SER A 306 -8.52 -5.08 20.61
N PRO A 307 -9.58 -5.74 21.13
CA PRO A 307 -9.85 -7.16 20.90
C PRO A 307 -9.94 -7.51 19.41
N LEU A 308 -10.33 -6.54 18.55
CA LEU A 308 -10.43 -6.68 17.10
C LEU A 308 -9.10 -7.12 16.45
N PHE A 309 -7.97 -6.85 17.11
CA PHE A 309 -6.63 -7.20 16.63
C PHE A 309 -5.92 -8.20 17.54
N LYS A 310 -6.62 -8.75 18.57
CA LYS A 310 -5.98 -9.57 19.61
C LYS A 310 -6.14 -11.08 19.48
N ALA A 311 -7.11 -11.60 18.75
CA ALA A 311 -7.28 -13.05 18.69
C ALA A 311 -8.12 -13.55 17.52
N SER A 312 -7.60 -14.45 16.78
CA SER A 312 -8.30 -15.37 15.89
C SER A 312 -9.24 -16.36 16.62
N HIS A 313 -9.38 -16.29 17.94
CA HIS A 313 -10.14 -17.26 18.77
C HIS A 313 -11.38 -16.71 19.49
N VAL A 314 -11.73 -15.44 19.34
CA VAL A 314 -12.88 -14.86 20.07
C VAL A 314 -14.18 -14.87 19.26
N TYR A 315 -14.14 -15.08 17.95
CA TYR A 315 -15.33 -14.99 17.08
C TYR A 315 -16.21 -16.22 17.04
N GLU A 316 -15.78 -17.37 17.58
CA GLU A 316 -16.66 -18.56 17.71
C GLU A 316 -17.76 -18.43 18.79
N LYS A 317 -17.78 -17.34 19.56
CA LYS A 317 -18.76 -17.14 20.66
C LYS A 317 -19.75 -16.00 20.46
N LEU A 318 -19.77 -15.36 19.27
CA LEU A 318 -20.68 -14.23 18.97
C LEU A 318 -21.56 -14.46 17.72
N ILE A 319 -21.72 -15.70 17.29
CA ILE A 319 -22.74 -16.12 16.33
C ILE A 319 -23.79 -16.95 17.07
#